data_8a98f70e4bd6908af1f5788ecef94f2f
#
_entry.id   8a98f70e4bd6908af1f5788ecef94f2f
#
_cell.length_a   1.000
_cell.length_b   1.000
_cell.length_c   1.000
_cell.angle_alpha   90.00
_cell.angle_beta   90.00
_cell.angle_gamma   90.00
#
_symmetry.space_group_name_H-M   'P 1'
#
loop_
_entity.id
_entity.type
_entity.pdbx_description
1 polymer ?
#
loop_
_entity_poly.entity_id
_entity_poly.type
_entity_poly.pdbx_seq_one_letter_code
_entity_poly.pdbx_strand_id
1 'polypeptide(L)'
;MKEFGFFKGMPHDDCTENFEDYKKFKNTIPKEKVIAYLESDKVEKCYGFMVSRDMFTGEKIECGLLEDAEYIIPMEFLHYYKNYDIGIPYEYEEYLKEIIDC
;
A
#
# COMPACT_ATOMS: atom_id res chain seq x y z
N MET A 1 0.78 -0.41 -16.42
CA MET A 1 0.71 -0.77 -14.98
C MET A 1 0.16 0.40 -14.20
N LYS A 2 -0.66 0.12 -13.22
CA LYS A 2 -1.20 1.15 -12.34
C LYS A 2 -0.42 1.16 -11.03
N GLU A 3 -0.18 2.35 -10.50
CA GLU A 3 0.61 2.52 -9.27
C GLU A 3 -0.19 3.34 -8.27
N PHE A 4 -0.07 3.00 -6.99
CA PHE A 4 -0.63 3.84 -5.93
C PHE A 4 0.14 3.62 -4.63
N GLY A 5 0.01 4.57 -3.72
CA GLY A 5 0.66 4.47 -2.40
C GLY A 5 2.07 5.00 -2.38
N PHE A 6 2.54 5.60 -3.47
CA PHE A 6 3.89 6.17 -3.55
C PHE A 6 3.86 7.59 -2.97
N PHE A 7 3.95 7.68 -1.66
CA PHE A 7 3.88 8.96 -0.96
C PHE A 7 5.19 9.73 -1.03
N LYS A 8 5.10 11.04 -1.10
CA LYS A 8 6.28 11.90 -0.99
C LYS A 8 7.05 11.56 0.27
N GLY A 9 8.37 11.44 0.15
CA GLY A 9 9.24 11.09 1.27
C GLY A 9 9.69 9.64 1.27
N MET A 10 9.09 8.78 0.45
CA MET A 10 9.54 7.40 0.31
C MET A 10 10.78 7.32 -0.59
N PRO A 11 11.66 6.29 -0.39
CA PRO A 11 12.87 6.15 -1.20
C PRO A 11 12.62 5.43 -2.52
N HIS A 12 11.56 5.80 -3.23
CA HIS A 12 11.24 5.29 -4.56
C HIS A 12 11.23 6.43 -5.55
N ASP A 13 11.34 6.10 -6.83
CA ASP A 13 11.21 7.07 -7.89
C ASP A 13 9.74 7.49 -8.04
N ASP A 14 9.54 8.75 -8.46
CA ASP A 14 8.19 9.27 -8.75
C ASP A 14 7.20 9.18 -7.60
N CYS A 15 7.66 9.38 -6.36
CA CYS A 15 6.79 9.46 -5.21
C CYS A 15 6.13 10.83 -5.15
N THR A 16 4.98 10.96 -5.77
CA THR A 16 4.30 12.26 -5.94
C THR A 16 2.99 12.36 -5.17
N GLU A 17 2.52 11.27 -4.60
CA GLU A 17 1.25 11.27 -3.88
C GLU A 17 1.41 11.80 -2.46
N ASN A 18 0.34 12.39 -1.94
CA ASN A 18 0.31 12.91 -0.58
C ASN A 18 -0.35 11.90 0.34
N PHE A 19 0.31 11.59 1.45
CA PHE A 19 -0.24 10.72 2.48
C PHE A 19 -1.63 11.21 2.95
N GLU A 20 -1.77 12.52 3.13
CA GLU A 20 -3.03 13.10 3.63
C GLU A 20 -4.21 12.83 2.71
N ASP A 21 -3.97 12.71 1.40
CA ASP A 21 -5.05 12.45 0.45
C ASP A 21 -5.68 11.07 0.67
N TYR A 22 -4.91 10.13 1.23
CA TYR A 22 -5.39 8.77 1.47
C TYR A 22 -6.30 8.68 2.70
N LYS A 23 -6.33 9.70 3.54
CA LYS A 23 -7.27 9.78 4.65
C LYS A 23 -8.71 9.99 4.19
N LYS A 24 -8.88 10.43 2.95
CA LYS A 24 -10.21 10.70 2.37
C LYS A 24 -10.93 9.44 1.89
N PHE A 25 -10.19 8.36 1.67
CA PHE A 25 -10.81 7.13 1.20
C PHE A 25 -11.61 6.48 2.32
N LYS A 26 -12.89 6.28 2.06
CA LYS A 26 -13.83 5.63 2.99
C LYS A 26 -14.24 4.29 2.39
N ASN A 27 -13.43 3.29 2.64
CA ASN A 27 -13.63 1.97 2.07
C ASN A 27 -14.67 1.19 2.87
N THR A 28 -15.39 0.30 2.18
CA THR A 28 -16.36 -0.59 2.81
C THR A 28 -15.80 -1.98 3.04
N ILE A 29 -14.75 -2.33 2.30
CA ILE A 29 -14.08 -3.62 2.50
C ILE A 29 -13.32 -3.60 3.84
N PRO A 30 -13.44 -4.65 4.67
CA PRO A 30 -12.73 -4.67 5.97
C PRO A 30 -11.22 -4.57 5.79
N LYS A 31 -10.61 -3.69 6.56
CA LYS A 31 -9.16 -3.43 6.46
C LYS A 31 -8.33 -4.69 6.70
N GLU A 32 -8.72 -5.51 7.67
CA GLU A 32 -8.01 -6.75 7.98
C GLU A 32 -8.00 -7.74 6.81
N LYS A 33 -9.03 -7.72 5.98
CA LYS A 33 -9.07 -8.58 4.79
C LYS A 33 -8.11 -8.09 3.72
N VAL A 34 -8.02 -6.78 3.56
CA VAL A 34 -7.07 -6.18 2.61
C VAL A 34 -5.64 -6.48 3.04
N ILE A 35 -5.35 -6.32 4.33
CA ILE A 35 -4.02 -6.61 4.88
C ILE A 35 -3.65 -8.07 4.66
N ALA A 36 -4.57 -8.97 4.99
CA ALA A 36 -4.33 -10.41 4.82
C ALA A 36 -4.05 -10.76 3.36
N TYR A 37 -4.78 -10.13 2.44
CA TYR A 37 -4.57 -10.35 1.01
C TYR A 37 -3.21 -9.84 0.57
N LEU A 38 -2.84 -8.63 0.96
CA LEU A 38 -1.55 -8.03 0.58
C LEU A 38 -0.36 -8.79 1.15
N GLU A 39 -0.55 -9.47 2.28
CA GLU A 39 0.50 -10.30 2.89
C GLU A 39 0.51 -11.72 2.36
N SER A 40 -0.48 -12.10 1.58
CA SER A 40 -0.59 -13.47 1.06
C SER A 40 0.37 -13.71 -0.12
N ASP A 41 0.55 -14.96 -0.47
CA ASP A 41 1.37 -15.35 -1.63
C ASP A 41 0.71 -15.09 -2.97
N LYS A 42 -0.51 -14.55 -2.98
CA LYS A 42 -1.16 -14.09 -4.22
C LYS A 42 -0.57 -12.79 -4.73
N VAL A 43 0.11 -12.04 -3.86
CA VAL A 43 0.76 -10.78 -4.20
C VAL A 43 2.26 -11.00 -4.21
N GLU A 44 2.91 -10.70 -5.32
CA GLU A 44 4.35 -10.87 -5.44
C GLU A 44 5.09 -9.77 -4.68
N LYS A 45 6.20 -10.14 -4.06
CA LYS A 45 7.01 -9.22 -3.26
C LYS A 45 8.40 -9.11 -3.83
N CYS A 46 8.83 -7.89 -4.06
CA CYS A 46 10.16 -7.59 -4.57
C CYS A 46 10.85 -6.68 -3.55
N TYR A 47 11.74 -7.25 -2.74
CA TYR A 47 12.41 -6.51 -1.67
C TYR A 47 13.50 -5.61 -2.25
N GLY A 48 13.57 -4.37 -1.72
CA GLY A 48 14.57 -3.41 -2.12
C GLY A 48 15.79 -3.43 -1.20
N PHE A 49 16.85 -2.76 -1.65
CA PHE A 49 18.09 -2.68 -0.89
C PHE A 49 18.23 -1.39 -0.10
N MET A 50 17.31 -0.44 -0.31
CA MET A 50 17.37 0.84 0.38
C MET A 50 16.74 0.75 1.76
N VAL A 51 17.18 1.61 2.67
CA VAL A 51 16.57 1.72 3.99
C VAL A 51 15.36 2.62 3.86
N SER A 52 14.21 2.14 4.34
CA SER A 52 13.00 2.93 4.39
C SER A 52 12.59 3.13 5.84
N ARG A 53 12.05 4.32 6.14
CA ARG A 53 11.62 4.65 7.50
C ARG A 53 10.24 5.28 7.47
N ASP A 54 9.50 5.04 8.54
CA ASP A 54 8.22 5.71 8.75
C ASP A 54 8.46 7.22 8.81
N MET A 55 7.74 7.97 7.98
CA MET A 55 7.92 9.42 7.85
C MET A 55 7.58 10.18 9.14
N PHE A 56 6.83 9.56 10.03
CA PHE A 56 6.34 10.24 11.25
C PHE A 56 7.10 9.81 12.50
N THR A 57 7.55 8.56 12.57
CA THR A 57 8.20 8.01 13.76
C THR A 57 9.68 7.76 13.58
N GLY A 58 10.16 7.66 12.32
CA GLY A 58 11.54 7.29 12.04
C GLY A 58 11.82 5.81 12.18
N GLU A 59 10.82 5.01 12.48
CA GLU A 59 10.97 3.56 12.61
C GLU A 59 11.36 2.94 11.27
N LYS A 60 12.28 1.98 11.31
CA LYS A 60 12.72 1.26 10.12
C LYS A 60 11.62 0.31 9.65
N ILE A 61 11.29 0.38 8.36
CA ILE A 61 10.23 -0.44 7.77
C ILE A 61 10.73 -1.14 6.51
N GLU A 62 9.97 -2.12 6.05
CA GLU A 62 10.30 -2.87 4.84
C GLU A 62 10.29 -1.96 3.61
N CYS A 63 11.31 -2.11 2.78
CA CYS A 63 11.41 -1.39 1.51
C CYS A 63 11.25 -2.37 0.37
N GLY A 64 10.47 -2.01 -0.62
CA GLY A 64 10.28 -2.83 -1.81
C GLY A 64 8.99 -2.53 -2.51
N LEU A 65 8.58 -3.46 -3.35
CA LEU A 65 7.37 -3.34 -4.16
C LEU A 65 6.50 -4.58 -4.00
N LEU A 66 5.20 -4.34 -4.02
CA LEU A 66 4.19 -5.39 -4.12
C LEU A 66 3.60 -5.33 -5.53
N GLU A 67 3.48 -6.48 -6.18
CA GLU A 67 2.87 -6.57 -7.49
C GLU A 67 1.61 -7.42 -7.41
N ASP A 68 0.48 -6.83 -7.81
CA ASP A 68 -0.82 -7.48 -7.77
C ASP A 68 -1.55 -7.21 -9.07
N ALA A 69 -1.57 -8.19 -9.97
CA ALA A 69 -2.15 -8.06 -11.31
C ALA A 69 -1.52 -6.86 -12.04
N GLU A 70 -2.32 -5.83 -12.36
CA GLU A 70 -1.80 -4.64 -13.03
C GLU A 70 -1.36 -3.54 -12.07
N TYR A 71 -1.38 -3.81 -10.76
CA TYR A 71 -1.06 -2.80 -9.74
C TYR A 71 0.33 -2.99 -9.17
N ILE A 72 1.03 -1.89 -8.97
CA ILE A 72 2.30 -1.85 -8.25
C ILE A 72 2.12 -0.94 -7.05
N ILE A 73 2.46 -1.46 -5.87
CA ILE A 73 2.26 -0.78 -4.59
C ILE A 73 3.57 -0.86 -3.82
N PRO A 74 4.06 0.23 -3.22
CA PRO A 74 5.27 0.11 -2.40
C PRO A 74 4.98 -0.69 -1.13
N MET A 75 5.94 -1.49 -0.68
CA MET A 75 5.78 -2.23 0.59
C MET A 75 5.53 -1.30 1.76
N GLU A 76 6.12 -0.11 1.71
CA GLU A 76 5.94 0.90 2.75
C GLU A 76 4.46 1.29 2.91
N PHE A 77 3.69 1.25 1.81
CA PHE A 77 2.27 1.56 1.89
C PHE A 77 1.57 0.62 2.86
N LEU A 78 1.92 -0.66 2.85
CA LEU A 78 1.29 -1.63 3.75
C LEU A 78 1.53 -1.25 5.21
N HIS A 79 2.75 -0.81 5.54
CA HIS A 79 3.06 -0.33 6.89
C HIS A 79 2.14 0.84 7.29
N TYR A 80 2.00 1.83 6.41
CA TYR A 80 1.15 3.00 6.69
C TYR A 80 -0.33 2.61 6.77
N TYR A 81 -0.75 1.72 5.90
CA TYR A 81 -2.14 1.25 5.90
C TYR A 81 -2.49 0.52 7.19
N LYS A 82 -1.57 -0.30 7.71
CA LYS A 82 -1.77 -1.03 8.96
C LYS A 82 -1.83 -0.12 10.18
N ASN A 83 -1.01 0.92 10.20
CA ASN A 83 -0.75 1.69 11.42
C ASN A 83 -1.40 3.07 11.46
N TYR A 84 -1.94 3.53 10.35
CA TYR A 84 -2.55 4.85 10.25
C TYR A 84 -3.94 4.76 9.65
N ASP A 85 -4.73 5.80 9.88
CA ASP A 85 -6.12 5.85 9.41
C ASP A 85 -6.19 6.35 7.97
N ILE A 86 -5.71 5.52 7.06
CA ILE A 86 -5.79 5.78 5.62
C ILE A 86 -6.51 4.62 4.94
N GLY A 87 -7.00 4.86 3.73
CA GLY A 87 -7.67 3.84 2.93
C GLY A 87 -6.91 3.48 1.68
N ILE A 88 -7.57 2.77 0.79
CA ILE A 88 -7.04 2.41 -0.53
C ILE A 88 -7.87 3.12 -1.60
N PRO A 89 -7.29 3.36 -2.79
CA PRO A 89 -8.05 3.96 -3.88
C PRO A 89 -9.28 3.14 -4.22
N TYR A 90 -10.37 3.81 -4.55
CA TYR A 90 -11.65 3.12 -4.82
C TYR A 90 -11.56 2.15 -5.98
N GLU A 91 -10.74 2.45 -6.99
CA GLU A 91 -10.54 1.55 -8.11
C GLU A 91 -9.94 0.22 -7.66
N TYR A 92 -8.93 0.28 -6.78
CA TYR A 92 -8.32 -0.92 -6.24
C TYR A 92 -9.29 -1.67 -5.32
N GLU A 93 -10.07 -0.95 -4.55
CA GLU A 93 -11.10 -1.55 -3.70
C GLU A 93 -12.10 -2.36 -4.53
N GLU A 94 -12.57 -1.82 -5.65
CA GLU A 94 -13.50 -2.53 -6.52
C GLU A 94 -12.86 -3.80 -7.09
N TYR A 95 -11.60 -3.72 -7.48
CA TYR A 95 -10.85 -4.88 -7.94
C TYR A 95 -10.77 -5.95 -6.83
N LEU A 96 -10.45 -5.54 -5.62
CA LEU A 96 -10.34 -6.49 -4.49
C LEU A 96 -11.68 -7.14 -4.15
N LYS A 97 -12.77 -6.41 -4.26
CA LYS A 97 -14.11 -6.96 -3.98
C LYS A 97 -14.47 -8.09 -4.92
N GLU A 98 -13.90 -8.12 -6.11
CA GLU A 98 -14.14 -9.20 -7.08
C GLU A 98 -13.36 -10.47 -6.74
N ILE A 99 -12.25 -10.35 -6.04
CA ILE A 99 -11.35 -11.48 -5.78
C ILE A 99 -11.31 -11.89 -4.31
N ILE A 100 -11.70 -11.03 -3.40
CA ILE A 100 -11.81 -11.34 -1.97
C ILE A 100 -13.28 -11.58 -1.66
N ASP A 101 -13.54 -12.76 -1.12
CA ASP A 101 -14.91 -13.11 -0.69
C ASP A 101 -15.17 -12.42 0.65
N CYS A 102 -15.98 -11.37 0.59
CA CYS A 102 -16.29 -10.57 1.78
C CYS A 102 -17.58 -11.04 2.42
#